data_58faad7a3ac7b8e7eef02f14dd6cdc32
#
_entry.id   58faad7a3ac7b8e7eef02f14dd6cdc32
#
_cell.length_a   1.000
_cell.length_b   1.000
_cell.length_c   1.000
_cell.angle_alpha   90.00
_cell.angle_beta   90.00
_cell.angle_gamma   90.00
#
_symmetry.space_group_name_H-M   'P 1'
#
loop_
_entity.id
_entity.type
_entity.pdbx_description
1 polymer ?
#
loop_
_entity_poly.entity_id
_entity_poly.type
_entity_poly.pdbx_seq_one_letter_code
_entity_poly.pdbx_strand_id
1 'polypeptide(L)'
;MKILLISPTSGGIGGIAQHVDGLSQFLTGVGHEVDVISSANTFTIPIKRLKNPSFMFSSLLKAKFKKSKDIVHAHHLVGALAMKNVSCKKILSIHGVYSKNIAQLYGKTTSSISKKYEKTALNLADVITVNSKEGYDYYTEMGFNVVQIPNAIDLNIIPKKSTKQFEHQMIFAGRLSKEKGVETLLETALQLPDNYHLLIAGSGPLEGKIRDLAAKKTNVHYLGYQSKPNVLSLIHSSDLLIQPSLEEGMSSTLLEAMGCGTCILASNIEGISEIVENEKTGVLVEPNNSGELLSKILELLPKKEKRSRMAKEGLQIVKQYDWKVVGKLYLDIYEDLLRQ
;
A
#
# COMPACT_ATOMS: atom_id res chain seq x y z
N MET A 1 -18.00 -4.61 -20.03
CA MET A 1 -17.58 -5.93 -19.46
C MET A 1 -18.26 -6.15 -18.13
N LYS A 2 -18.48 -7.42 -17.77
CA LYS A 2 -18.91 -7.86 -16.44
C LYS A 2 -17.72 -8.41 -15.68
N ILE A 3 -17.29 -7.71 -14.64
CA ILE A 3 -16.03 -7.97 -13.93
C ILE A 3 -16.35 -8.43 -12.51
N LEU A 4 -15.66 -9.46 -12.04
CA LEU A 4 -15.71 -9.92 -10.66
C LEU A 4 -14.36 -9.66 -9.98
N LEU A 5 -14.34 -8.74 -9.02
CA LEU A 5 -13.18 -8.53 -8.14
C LEU A 5 -13.29 -9.42 -6.89
N ILE A 6 -12.20 -10.08 -6.50
CA ILE A 6 -12.14 -10.93 -5.32
C ILE A 6 -10.98 -10.47 -4.44
N SER A 7 -11.27 -10.05 -3.21
CA SER A 7 -10.25 -9.57 -2.27
C SER A 7 -10.58 -9.96 -0.83
N PRO A 8 -9.61 -10.43 -0.01
CA PRO A 8 -9.84 -10.65 1.41
C PRO A 8 -10.15 -9.36 2.17
N THR A 9 -9.93 -8.20 1.54
CA THR A 9 -10.17 -6.87 2.10
C THR A 9 -10.79 -5.96 1.04
N SER A 10 -11.86 -5.24 1.39
CA SER A 10 -12.42 -4.11 0.62
C SER A 10 -13.27 -3.27 1.56
N GLY A 11 -13.45 -2.01 1.28
CA GLY A 11 -14.20 -1.06 2.13
C GLY A 11 -13.56 -0.91 3.52
N GLY A 12 -12.28 -1.21 3.65
CA GLY A 12 -11.59 -1.32 4.92
C GLY A 12 -10.23 -0.62 4.96
N ILE A 13 -9.51 -0.94 6.03
CA ILE A 13 -8.19 -0.39 6.34
C ILE A 13 -7.11 -1.16 5.57
N GLY A 14 -6.22 -0.45 4.89
CA GLY A 14 -5.02 -1.00 4.26
C GLY A 14 -4.93 -0.80 2.75
N GLY A 15 -3.71 -0.84 2.21
CA GLY A 15 -3.42 -0.51 0.82
C GLY A 15 -4.17 -1.36 -0.21
N ILE A 16 -4.29 -2.68 0.03
CA ILE A 16 -5.02 -3.59 -0.87
C ILE A 16 -6.52 -3.24 -0.93
N ALA A 17 -7.14 -2.94 0.22
CA ALA A 17 -8.55 -2.56 0.27
C ALA A 17 -8.79 -1.27 -0.53
N GLN A 18 -7.96 -0.25 -0.32
CA GLN A 18 -8.02 1.01 -1.05
C GLN A 18 -7.80 0.83 -2.56
N HIS A 19 -6.88 -0.05 -2.94
CA HIS A 19 -6.62 -0.37 -4.34
C HIS A 19 -7.83 -1.03 -5.01
N VAL A 20 -8.45 -2.03 -4.37
CA VAL A 20 -9.65 -2.72 -4.90
C VAL A 20 -10.84 -1.76 -5.00
N ASP A 21 -11.04 -0.92 -3.99
CA ASP A 21 -12.12 0.06 -3.99
C ASP A 21 -11.91 1.11 -5.10
N GLY A 22 -10.68 1.61 -5.28
CA GLY A 22 -10.33 2.55 -6.35
C GLY A 22 -10.49 1.95 -7.75
N LEU A 23 -10.02 0.70 -7.96
CA LEU A 23 -10.19 -0.02 -9.21
C LEU A 23 -11.69 -0.24 -9.52
N SER A 24 -12.46 -0.66 -8.52
CA SER A 24 -13.92 -0.84 -8.67
C SER A 24 -14.62 0.46 -9.05
N GLN A 25 -14.28 1.57 -8.40
CA GLN A 25 -14.83 2.89 -8.72
C GLN A 25 -14.44 3.35 -10.12
N PHE A 26 -13.17 3.19 -10.51
CA PHE A 26 -12.71 3.53 -11.86
C PHE A 26 -13.47 2.73 -12.92
N LEU A 27 -13.51 1.40 -12.80
CA LEU A 27 -14.17 0.52 -13.77
C LEU A 27 -15.68 0.81 -13.90
N THR A 28 -16.35 1.05 -12.77
CA THR A 28 -17.76 1.44 -12.77
C THR A 28 -17.96 2.82 -13.43
N GLY A 29 -17.05 3.76 -13.15
CA GLY A 29 -17.07 5.12 -13.72
C GLY A 29 -16.89 5.14 -15.24
N VAL A 30 -16.23 4.15 -15.82
CA VAL A 30 -16.08 4.00 -17.28
C VAL A 30 -17.11 3.03 -17.91
N GLY A 31 -18.18 2.69 -17.16
CA GLY A 31 -19.35 1.98 -17.68
C GLY A 31 -19.28 0.45 -17.62
N HIS A 32 -18.40 -0.14 -16.80
CA HIS A 32 -18.37 -1.60 -16.61
C HIS A 32 -19.22 -2.04 -15.41
N GLU A 33 -19.79 -3.24 -15.49
CA GLU A 33 -20.51 -3.88 -14.37
C GLU A 33 -19.49 -4.57 -13.46
N VAL A 34 -19.36 -4.10 -12.22
CA VAL A 34 -18.38 -4.62 -11.27
C VAL A 34 -19.07 -5.24 -10.06
N ASP A 35 -18.82 -6.53 -9.85
CA ASP A 35 -19.15 -7.25 -8.61
C ASP A 35 -17.92 -7.40 -7.73
N VAL A 36 -18.08 -7.31 -6.41
CA VAL A 36 -16.98 -7.52 -5.47
C VAL A 36 -17.32 -8.64 -4.48
N ILE A 37 -16.44 -9.63 -4.35
CA ILE A 37 -16.46 -10.60 -3.24
C ILE A 37 -15.35 -10.21 -2.27
N SER A 38 -15.73 -9.89 -1.03
CA SER A 38 -14.76 -9.49 0.00
C SER A 38 -15.17 -9.98 1.39
N SER A 39 -14.29 -9.79 2.38
CA SER A 39 -14.61 -10.11 3.78
C SER A 39 -15.77 -9.26 4.33
N ALA A 40 -16.11 -8.12 3.71
CA ALA A 40 -17.25 -7.31 4.11
C ALA A 40 -18.60 -7.91 3.72
N ASN A 41 -18.64 -8.75 2.66
CA ASN A 41 -19.87 -9.36 2.15
C ASN A 41 -19.82 -10.87 2.04
N THR A 42 -18.86 -11.52 2.73
CA THR A 42 -18.66 -12.96 2.71
C THR A 42 -18.33 -13.42 4.14
N PHE A 43 -18.82 -14.59 4.55
CA PHE A 43 -18.55 -15.11 5.88
C PHE A 43 -17.05 -15.26 6.15
N THR A 44 -16.59 -14.69 7.27
CA THR A 44 -15.21 -14.81 7.74
C THR A 44 -15.20 -14.96 9.26
N ILE A 45 -14.33 -15.83 9.77
CA ILE A 45 -14.12 -15.98 11.21
C ILE A 45 -13.16 -14.89 11.68
N PRO A 46 -13.53 -13.98 12.60
CA PRO A 46 -12.71 -12.81 12.99
C PRO A 46 -11.54 -13.18 13.93
N ILE A 47 -10.99 -14.38 13.81
CA ILE A 47 -9.84 -14.87 14.57
C ILE A 47 -8.61 -14.80 13.67
N LYS A 48 -7.50 -14.20 14.16
CA LYS A 48 -6.28 -13.86 13.40
C LYS A 48 -5.76 -14.98 12.48
N ARG A 49 -5.83 -16.27 12.88
CA ARG A 49 -5.34 -17.41 12.06
C ARG A 49 -6.42 -18.06 11.21
N LEU A 50 -7.69 -17.81 11.48
CA LEU A 50 -8.84 -18.44 10.80
C LEU A 50 -9.49 -17.50 9.76
N LYS A 51 -9.22 -16.20 9.82
CA LYS A 51 -9.82 -15.23 8.90
C LYS A 51 -9.53 -15.55 7.43
N ASN A 52 -8.28 -15.77 7.06
CA ASN A 52 -7.91 -16.05 5.67
C ASN A 52 -8.41 -17.41 5.19
N PRO A 53 -8.24 -18.52 5.92
CA PRO A 53 -8.82 -19.83 5.53
C PRO A 53 -10.35 -19.79 5.39
N SER A 54 -11.07 -19.15 6.31
CA SER A 54 -12.53 -19.04 6.21
C SER A 54 -12.98 -18.20 5.02
N PHE A 55 -12.27 -17.10 4.72
CA PHE A 55 -12.52 -16.32 3.50
C PHE A 55 -12.25 -17.13 2.22
N MET A 56 -11.15 -17.88 2.16
CA MET A 56 -10.83 -18.75 1.01
C MET A 56 -11.98 -19.70 0.70
N PHE A 57 -12.50 -20.37 1.74
CA PHE A 57 -13.60 -21.33 1.57
C PHE A 57 -14.92 -20.63 1.18
N SER A 58 -15.30 -19.58 1.89
CA SER A 58 -16.56 -18.88 1.65
C SER A 58 -16.58 -18.11 0.32
N SER A 59 -15.45 -17.53 -0.08
CA SER A 59 -15.31 -16.87 -1.39
C SER A 59 -15.39 -17.88 -2.55
N LEU A 60 -14.80 -19.06 -2.39
CA LEU A 60 -14.91 -20.17 -3.35
C LEU A 60 -16.38 -20.59 -3.57
N LEU A 61 -17.15 -20.73 -2.49
CA LEU A 61 -18.57 -21.05 -2.58
C LEU A 61 -19.36 -19.91 -3.23
N LYS A 62 -19.13 -18.67 -2.81
CA LYS A 62 -19.84 -17.50 -3.33
C LYS A 62 -19.56 -17.26 -4.81
N ALA A 63 -18.32 -17.48 -5.26
CA ALA A 63 -17.94 -17.34 -6.66
C ALA A 63 -18.69 -18.30 -7.59
N LYS A 64 -19.07 -19.51 -7.10
CA LYS A 64 -19.86 -20.49 -7.86
C LYS A 64 -21.21 -19.94 -8.34
N PHE A 65 -21.78 -18.97 -7.62
CA PHE A 65 -23.05 -18.34 -7.96
C PHE A 65 -22.88 -17.07 -8.84
N LYS A 66 -21.64 -16.65 -9.12
CA LYS A 66 -21.31 -15.51 -9.97
C LYS A 66 -21.02 -15.95 -11.40
N LYS A 67 -22.04 -16.54 -12.06
CA LYS A 67 -21.98 -16.93 -13.47
C LYS A 67 -22.03 -15.73 -14.40
N SER A 68 -21.62 -15.92 -15.65
CA SER A 68 -21.70 -14.89 -16.71
C SER A 68 -20.83 -13.66 -16.42
N LYS A 69 -19.56 -13.87 -16.08
CA LYS A 69 -18.54 -12.84 -15.99
C LYS A 69 -17.58 -12.96 -17.19
N ASP A 70 -17.11 -11.80 -17.67
CA ASP A 70 -16.09 -11.73 -18.71
C ASP A 70 -14.69 -11.89 -18.12
N ILE A 71 -14.49 -11.26 -16.94
CA ILE A 71 -13.22 -11.24 -16.21
C ILE A 71 -13.45 -11.57 -14.73
N VAL A 72 -12.58 -12.39 -14.16
CA VAL A 72 -12.40 -12.51 -12.71
C VAL A 72 -11.00 -12.03 -12.33
N HIS A 73 -10.92 -11.09 -11.41
CA HIS A 73 -9.66 -10.52 -10.96
C HIS A 73 -9.55 -10.66 -9.44
N ALA A 74 -8.65 -11.54 -9.00
CA ALA A 74 -8.36 -11.73 -7.58
C ALA A 74 -7.20 -10.84 -7.15
N HIS A 75 -7.39 -10.16 -6.02
CA HIS A 75 -6.35 -9.39 -5.35
C HIS A 75 -5.86 -10.15 -4.13
N HIS A 76 -4.58 -10.53 -4.14
CA HIS A 76 -3.95 -11.38 -3.15
C HIS A 76 -4.25 -12.89 -3.31
N LEU A 77 -3.25 -13.72 -3.03
CA LEU A 77 -3.32 -15.19 -3.16
C LEU A 77 -4.49 -15.82 -2.40
N VAL A 78 -4.90 -15.22 -1.27
CA VAL A 78 -6.06 -15.70 -0.48
C VAL A 78 -7.37 -15.71 -1.27
N GLY A 79 -7.54 -14.80 -2.24
CA GLY A 79 -8.69 -14.77 -3.14
C GLY A 79 -8.59 -15.67 -4.37
N ALA A 80 -7.39 -16.13 -4.70
CA ALA A 80 -7.11 -16.79 -5.98
C ALA A 80 -7.90 -18.11 -6.19
N LEU A 81 -8.09 -18.91 -5.13
CA LEU A 81 -8.81 -20.19 -5.26
C LEU A 81 -10.26 -20.01 -5.72
N ALA A 82 -10.88 -18.88 -5.39
CA ALA A 82 -12.25 -18.62 -5.82
C ALA A 82 -12.38 -18.50 -7.35
N MET A 83 -11.30 -18.15 -8.06
CA MET A 83 -11.25 -18.10 -9.52
C MET A 83 -11.51 -19.46 -10.19
N LYS A 84 -11.31 -20.61 -9.48
CA LYS A 84 -11.60 -21.96 -10.00
C LYS A 84 -13.06 -22.14 -10.40
N ASN A 85 -13.96 -21.46 -9.70
CA ASN A 85 -15.41 -21.66 -9.86
C ASN A 85 -16.04 -20.69 -10.88
N VAL A 86 -15.21 -19.88 -11.57
CA VAL A 86 -15.67 -18.93 -12.59
C VAL A 86 -15.03 -19.31 -13.93
N SER A 87 -15.88 -19.52 -14.95
CA SER A 87 -15.45 -19.90 -16.29
C SER A 87 -15.31 -18.63 -17.15
N CYS A 88 -14.22 -17.90 -16.96
CA CYS A 88 -13.86 -16.70 -17.71
C CYS A 88 -12.36 -16.45 -17.59
N LYS A 89 -11.84 -15.39 -18.23
CA LYS A 89 -10.43 -14.97 -18.12
C LYS A 89 -10.10 -14.55 -16.70
N LYS A 90 -8.89 -14.90 -16.24
CA LYS A 90 -8.47 -14.82 -14.83
C LYS A 90 -7.23 -13.97 -14.66
N ILE A 91 -7.29 -13.02 -13.75
CA ILE A 91 -6.18 -12.15 -13.39
C ILE A 91 -5.91 -12.27 -11.89
N LEU A 92 -4.64 -12.27 -11.51
CA LEU A 92 -4.23 -12.29 -10.11
C LEU A 92 -3.27 -11.13 -9.83
N SER A 93 -3.71 -10.16 -9.04
CA SER A 93 -2.84 -9.10 -8.52
C SER A 93 -2.15 -9.52 -7.23
N ILE A 94 -0.84 -9.33 -7.17
CA ILE A 94 -0.01 -9.60 -6.01
C ILE A 94 0.68 -8.32 -5.56
N HIS A 95 0.49 -7.97 -4.29
CA HIS A 95 1.00 -6.74 -3.68
C HIS A 95 2.21 -7.03 -2.77
N GLY A 96 3.30 -7.53 -3.35
CA GLY A 96 4.53 -7.95 -2.68
C GLY A 96 4.81 -9.44 -2.80
N VAL A 97 6.05 -9.90 -2.57
CA VAL A 97 6.47 -11.29 -2.72
C VAL A 97 5.97 -12.13 -1.53
N TYR A 98 4.96 -12.96 -1.77
CA TYR A 98 4.21 -13.66 -0.72
C TYR A 98 5.06 -14.65 0.09
N SER A 99 5.89 -15.45 -0.58
CA SER A 99 6.75 -16.44 0.09
C SER A 99 7.80 -15.81 0.99
N LYS A 100 8.35 -14.65 0.62
CA LYS A 100 9.27 -13.86 1.46
C LYS A 100 8.54 -13.38 2.73
N ASN A 101 7.35 -12.80 2.58
CA ASN A 101 6.55 -12.30 3.69
C ASN A 101 6.14 -13.41 4.68
N ILE A 102 5.79 -14.61 4.18
CA ILE A 102 5.45 -15.76 5.03
C ILE A 102 6.68 -16.30 5.75
N ALA A 103 7.83 -16.39 5.08
CA ALA A 103 9.06 -16.88 5.70
C ALA A 103 9.50 -16.02 6.89
N GLN A 104 9.32 -14.71 6.79
CA GLN A 104 9.61 -13.75 7.87
C GLN A 104 8.62 -13.85 9.03
N LEU A 105 7.32 -14.06 8.75
CA LEU A 105 6.28 -14.08 9.78
C LEU A 105 6.18 -15.42 10.52
N TYR A 106 6.51 -16.55 9.88
CA TYR A 106 6.19 -17.89 10.37
C TYR A 106 7.36 -18.89 10.31
N GLY A 107 8.54 -18.48 9.83
CA GLY A 107 9.74 -19.32 9.75
C GLY A 107 9.81 -20.25 8.52
N LYS A 108 10.97 -20.90 8.33
CA LYS A 108 11.33 -21.64 7.10
C LYS A 108 10.48 -22.88 6.82
N THR A 109 9.96 -23.57 7.83
CA THR A 109 9.12 -24.76 7.65
C THR A 109 7.76 -24.48 7.06
N THR A 110 7.15 -23.34 7.40
CA THR A 110 5.87 -22.88 6.82
C THR A 110 6.05 -22.42 5.38
N SER A 111 7.28 -22.06 4.99
CA SER A 111 7.58 -21.53 3.66
C SER A 111 7.41 -22.55 2.54
N SER A 112 7.64 -23.85 2.75
CA SER A 112 7.50 -24.84 1.69
C SER A 112 6.03 -25.15 1.34
N ILE A 113 5.15 -25.16 2.34
CA ILE A 113 3.71 -25.30 2.12
C ILE A 113 3.16 -24.05 1.45
N SER A 114 3.61 -22.86 1.89
CA SER A 114 3.18 -21.60 1.29
C SER A 114 3.65 -21.45 -0.15
N LYS A 115 4.87 -21.88 -0.49
CA LYS A 115 5.38 -21.90 -1.88
C LYS A 115 4.56 -22.83 -2.78
N LYS A 116 4.17 -24.01 -2.31
CA LYS A 116 3.32 -24.94 -3.07
C LYS A 116 1.93 -24.31 -3.32
N TYR A 117 1.37 -23.68 -2.29
CA TYR A 117 0.10 -22.96 -2.41
C TYR A 117 0.22 -21.78 -3.37
N GLU A 118 1.26 -20.96 -3.24
CA GLU A 118 1.57 -19.82 -4.11
C GLU A 118 1.62 -20.28 -5.57
N LYS A 119 2.43 -21.30 -5.89
CA LYS A 119 2.51 -21.85 -7.26
C LYS A 119 1.15 -22.36 -7.77
N THR A 120 0.36 -23.00 -6.91
CA THR A 120 -0.98 -23.46 -7.28
C THR A 120 -1.91 -22.30 -7.59
N ALA A 121 -1.85 -21.22 -6.82
CA ALA A 121 -2.67 -20.03 -7.02
C ALA A 121 -2.27 -19.26 -8.29
N LEU A 122 -0.95 -19.11 -8.52
CA LEU A 122 -0.39 -18.48 -9.73
C LEU A 122 -0.83 -19.19 -11.02
N ASN A 123 -0.81 -20.53 -11.02
CA ASN A 123 -1.25 -21.34 -12.17
C ASN A 123 -2.75 -21.23 -12.50
N LEU A 124 -3.55 -20.55 -11.69
CA LEU A 124 -4.96 -20.29 -11.96
C LEU A 124 -5.19 -19.06 -12.84
N ALA A 125 -4.20 -18.18 -12.92
CA ALA A 125 -4.31 -16.91 -13.61
C ALA A 125 -3.78 -17.00 -15.05
N ASP A 126 -4.44 -16.34 -15.98
CA ASP A 126 -3.96 -16.14 -17.35
C ASP A 126 -2.86 -15.05 -17.37
N VAL A 127 -3.01 -14.03 -16.48
CA VAL A 127 -2.03 -12.95 -16.27
C VAL A 127 -1.90 -12.67 -14.78
N ILE A 128 -0.66 -12.45 -14.35
CA ILE A 128 -0.35 -12.00 -12.99
C ILE A 128 0.05 -10.52 -13.05
N THR A 129 -0.52 -9.69 -12.17
CA THR A 129 -0.08 -8.31 -12.04
C THR A 129 0.62 -8.10 -10.70
N VAL A 130 1.67 -7.29 -10.71
CA VAL A 130 2.47 -6.94 -9.53
C VAL A 130 2.69 -5.43 -9.50
N ASN A 131 2.92 -4.87 -8.32
CA ASN A 131 3.08 -3.43 -8.16
C ASN A 131 4.52 -2.96 -7.95
N SER A 132 5.51 -3.88 -7.95
CA SER A 132 6.93 -3.57 -7.78
C SER A 132 7.79 -4.33 -8.77
N LYS A 133 8.98 -3.79 -9.05
CA LYS A 133 9.99 -4.45 -9.87
C LYS A 133 10.45 -5.78 -9.25
N GLU A 134 10.67 -5.81 -7.93
CA GLU A 134 11.01 -7.04 -7.22
C GLU A 134 9.99 -8.17 -7.49
N GLY A 135 8.70 -7.84 -7.40
CA GLY A 135 7.65 -8.81 -7.70
C GLY A 135 7.64 -9.25 -9.16
N TYR A 136 7.87 -8.31 -10.09
CA TYR A 136 7.96 -8.59 -11.51
C TYR A 136 9.10 -9.56 -11.83
N ASP A 137 10.31 -9.26 -11.37
CA ASP A 137 11.49 -10.09 -11.59
C ASP A 137 11.28 -11.49 -10.97
N TYR A 138 10.84 -11.56 -9.72
CA TYR A 138 10.61 -12.82 -9.00
C TYR A 138 9.63 -13.77 -9.69
N TYR A 139 8.46 -13.29 -10.09
CA TYR A 139 7.44 -14.16 -10.72
C TYR A 139 7.73 -14.44 -12.20
N THR A 140 8.44 -13.56 -12.89
CA THR A 140 8.94 -13.80 -14.27
C THR A 140 10.00 -14.90 -14.27
N GLU A 141 10.95 -14.88 -13.33
CA GLU A 141 11.94 -15.96 -13.14
C GLU A 141 11.29 -17.32 -12.83
N MET A 142 10.11 -17.31 -12.21
CA MET A 142 9.32 -18.54 -12.01
C MET A 142 8.60 -19.03 -13.27
N GLY A 143 8.69 -18.32 -14.39
CA GLY A 143 8.10 -18.66 -15.70
C GLY A 143 6.65 -18.24 -15.87
N PHE A 144 6.14 -17.28 -15.10
CA PHE A 144 4.78 -16.77 -15.22
C PHE A 144 4.68 -15.57 -16.17
N ASN A 145 3.49 -15.38 -16.77
CA ASN A 145 3.15 -14.17 -17.52
C ASN A 145 2.82 -13.04 -16.52
N VAL A 146 3.74 -12.09 -16.38
CA VAL A 146 3.67 -11.03 -15.36
C VAL A 146 3.64 -9.66 -16.01
N VAL A 147 2.78 -8.78 -15.51
CA VAL A 147 2.72 -7.37 -15.90
C VAL A 147 2.89 -6.51 -14.66
N GLN A 148 3.81 -5.55 -14.70
CA GLN A 148 3.94 -4.59 -13.62
C GLN A 148 2.93 -3.47 -13.79
N ILE A 149 2.04 -3.30 -12.81
CA ILE A 149 1.09 -2.18 -12.73
C ILE A 149 1.27 -1.51 -11.37
N PRO A 150 1.63 -0.23 -11.32
CA PRO A 150 1.88 0.47 -10.07
C PRO A 150 0.60 0.62 -9.24
N ASN A 151 0.75 0.92 -7.95
CA ASN A 151 -0.37 1.38 -7.13
C ASN A 151 -0.90 2.71 -7.67
N ALA A 152 -2.19 2.95 -7.47
CA ALA A 152 -2.85 4.17 -7.90
C ALA A 152 -3.37 5.00 -6.72
N ILE A 153 -3.55 6.28 -6.98
CA ILE A 153 -4.18 7.26 -6.09
C ILE A 153 -5.30 7.97 -6.83
N ASP A 154 -6.35 8.36 -6.09
CA ASP A 154 -7.33 9.30 -6.60
C ASP A 154 -6.91 10.73 -6.24
N LEU A 155 -6.44 11.49 -7.21
CA LEU A 155 -6.03 12.87 -7.00
C LEU A 155 -7.19 13.81 -6.70
N ASN A 156 -8.44 13.41 -6.94
CA ASN A 156 -9.60 14.26 -6.65
C ASN A 156 -9.91 14.33 -5.14
N ILE A 157 -9.48 13.32 -4.35
CA ILE A 157 -9.70 13.30 -2.90
C ILE A 157 -8.63 14.06 -2.10
N ILE A 158 -7.60 14.57 -2.78
CA ILE A 158 -6.54 15.36 -2.12
C ILE A 158 -7.14 16.68 -1.61
N PRO A 159 -6.93 17.03 -0.34
CA PRO A 159 -7.48 18.25 0.23
C PRO A 159 -6.86 19.49 -0.42
N LYS A 160 -7.70 20.48 -0.73
CA LYS A 160 -7.24 21.76 -1.28
C LYS A 160 -6.69 22.69 -0.20
N LYS A 161 -7.09 22.49 1.04
CA LYS A 161 -6.67 23.27 2.23
C LYS A 161 -6.61 22.35 3.43
N SER A 162 -5.66 22.60 4.31
CA SER A 162 -5.55 21.97 5.62
C SER A 162 -4.90 22.95 6.60
N THR A 163 -5.13 22.75 7.88
CA THR A 163 -4.59 23.61 8.92
C THR A 163 -3.40 22.94 9.57
N LYS A 164 -2.26 23.58 9.51
CA LYS A 164 -1.05 23.19 10.22
C LYS A 164 -1.17 23.58 11.70
N GLN A 165 -0.80 22.66 12.59
CA GLN A 165 -0.93 22.89 14.04
C GLN A 165 0.37 23.41 14.67
N PHE A 166 1.52 23.03 14.10
CA PHE A 166 2.84 23.35 14.65
C PHE A 166 3.74 23.91 13.54
N GLU A 167 4.63 24.83 13.89
CA GLU A 167 5.54 25.47 12.92
C GLU A 167 6.42 24.46 12.18
N HIS A 168 7.01 23.48 12.91
CA HIS A 168 7.77 22.37 12.35
C HIS A 168 7.00 21.07 12.59
N GLN A 169 6.18 20.70 11.61
CA GLN A 169 5.29 19.56 11.70
C GLN A 169 5.68 18.45 10.73
N MET A 170 5.87 17.26 11.25
CA MET A 170 6.13 16.04 10.49
C MET A 170 5.04 15.00 10.73
N ILE A 171 4.86 14.08 9.81
CA ILE A 171 3.92 12.98 9.98
C ILE A 171 4.54 11.64 9.58
N PHE A 172 4.24 10.63 10.39
CA PHE A 172 4.27 9.22 9.99
C PHE A 172 2.82 8.75 9.87
N ALA A 173 2.47 8.13 8.75
CA ALA A 173 1.14 7.57 8.51
C ALA A 173 1.24 6.14 8.00
N GLY A 174 0.77 5.16 8.79
CA GLY A 174 0.84 3.77 8.40
C GLY A 174 0.61 2.78 9.53
N ARG A 175 0.79 1.48 9.21
CA ARG A 175 0.72 0.43 10.21
C ARG A 175 1.88 0.54 11.21
N LEU A 176 1.57 0.45 12.50
CA LEU A 176 2.58 0.50 13.56
C LEU A 176 3.21 -0.88 13.76
N SER A 177 4.16 -1.23 12.90
CA SER A 177 4.79 -2.56 12.82
C SER A 177 6.26 -2.45 12.45
N LYS A 178 6.98 -3.56 12.61
CA LYS A 178 8.43 -3.61 12.41
C LYS A 178 8.82 -3.29 10.97
N GLU A 179 8.10 -3.87 9.99
CA GLU A 179 8.35 -3.65 8.56
C GLU A 179 8.19 -2.18 8.14
N LYS A 180 7.42 -1.39 8.90
CA LYS A 180 7.27 0.06 8.68
C LYS A 180 8.33 0.91 9.39
N GLY A 181 9.35 0.27 9.97
CA GLY A 181 10.48 0.96 10.61
C GLY A 181 10.10 1.75 11.86
N VAL A 182 9.03 1.32 12.56
CA VAL A 182 8.55 2.04 13.76
C VAL A 182 9.61 2.09 14.85
N GLU A 183 10.50 1.11 14.96
CA GLU A 183 11.59 1.13 15.93
C GLU A 183 12.60 2.23 15.60
N THR A 184 13.00 2.35 14.33
CA THR A 184 13.84 3.47 13.85
C THR A 184 13.18 4.83 14.10
N LEU A 185 11.85 4.93 13.86
CA LEU A 185 11.09 6.15 14.14
C LEU A 185 11.11 6.51 15.64
N LEU A 186 10.95 5.52 16.53
CA LEU A 186 10.98 5.71 17.98
C LEU A 186 12.35 6.23 18.44
N GLU A 187 13.44 5.62 17.99
CA GLU A 187 14.81 6.04 18.32
C GLU A 187 15.09 7.47 17.83
N THR A 188 14.64 7.80 16.62
CA THR A 188 14.75 9.15 16.07
C THR A 188 13.95 10.16 16.90
N ALA A 189 12.69 9.82 17.22
CA ALA A 189 11.78 10.72 17.93
C ALA A 189 12.23 11.04 19.35
N LEU A 190 12.96 10.12 20.02
CA LEU A 190 13.56 10.39 21.33
C LEU A 190 14.56 11.55 21.31
N GLN A 191 15.24 11.77 20.19
CA GLN A 191 16.29 12.76 20.02
C GLN A 191 15.81 14.04 19.31
N LEU A 192 14.54 14.13 18.91
CA LEU A 192 13.98 15.33 18.27
C LEU A 192 14.02 16.53 19.23
N PRO A 193 14.43 17.74 18.76
CA PRO A 193 14.25 18.98 19.47
C PRO A 193 12.77 19.25 19.81
N ASP A 194 12.49 19.90 20.92
CA ASP A 194 11.11 20.07 21.42
C ASP A 194 10.20 20.92 20.52
N ASN A 195 10.78 21.78 19.67
CA ASN A 195 10.05 22.57 18.67
C ASN A 195 9.76 21.80 17.35
N TYR A 196 10.17 20.52 17.24
CA TYR A 196 9.94 19.66 16.08
C TYR A 196 8.87 18.63 16.41
N HIS A 197 7.67 18.81 15.89
CA HIS A 197 6.49 18.02 16.25
C HIS A 197 6.28 16.86 15.27
N LEU A 198 6.19 15.66 15.82
CA LEU A 198 5.92 14.42 15.06
C LEU A 198 4.49 13.93 15.31
N LEU A 199 3.67 13.95 14.29
CA LEU A 199 2.34 13.33 14.27
C LEU A 199 2.49 11.86 13.86
N ILE A 200 1.85 10.95 14.59
CA ILE A 200 1.86 9.52 14.29
C ILE A 200 0.43 9.04 14.13
N ALA A 201 0.04 8.74 12.89
CA ALA A 201 -1.29 8.25 12.52
C ALA A 201 -1.23 6.78 12.11
N GLY A 202 -1.97 5.92 12.80
CA GLY A 202 -2.05 4.50 12.50
C GLY A 202 -2.30 3.62 13.72
N SER A 203 -2.35 2.33 13.50
CA SER A 203 -2.48 1.30 14.53
C SER A 203 -1.64 0.08 14.18
N GLY A 204 -1.31 -0.75 15.17
CA GLY A 204 -0.53 -1.95 14.90
C GLY A 204 0.10 -2.58 16.15
N PRO A 205 0.90 -3.64 15.96
CA PRO A 205 1.51 -4.37 17.08
C PRO A 205 2.41 -3.53 17.98
N LEU A 206 3.02 -2.45 17.46
CA LEU A 206 3.93 -1.57 18.19
C LEU A 206 3.25 -0.32 18.77
N GLU A 207 1.91 -0.27 18.76
CA GLU A 207 1.13 0.86 19.29
C GLU A 207 1.47 1.20 20.76
N GLY A 208 1.69 0.19 21.60
CA GLY A 208 2.08 0.40 22.99
C GLY A 208 3.35 1.22 23.14
N LYS A 209 4.41 0.88 22.37
CA LYS A 209 5.67 1.64 22.38
C LYS A 209 5.48 3.11 21.94
N ILE A 210 4.58 3.36 20.99
CA ILE A 210 4.27 4.73 20.51
C ILE A 210 3.54 5.53 21.61
N ARG A 211 2.57 4.91 22.31
CA ARG A 211 1.87 5.54 23.42
C ARG A 211 2.83 5.90 24.56
N ASP A 212 3.75 4.98 24.89
CA ASP A 212 4.77 5.21 25.93
C ASP A 212 5.70 6.37 25.56
N LEU A 213 6.07 6.49 24.28
CA LEU A 213 6.89 7.60 23.79
C LEU A 213 6.12 8.93 23.85
N ALA A 214 4.88 8.96 23.36
CA ALA A 214 4.04 10.15 23.36
C ALA A 214 3.72 10.66 24.79
N ALA A 215 3.69 9.76 25.78
CA ALA A 215 3.54 10.13 27.17
C ALA A 215 4.80 10.81 27.77
N LYS A 216 5.98 10.57 27.17
CA LYS A 216 7.29 11.10 27.65
C LYS A 216 7.75 12.32 26.87
N LYS A 217 7.34 12.48 25.63
CA LYS A 217 7.77 13.54 24.71
C LYS A 217 6.57 14.38 24.27
N THR A 218 6.51 15.63 24.73
CA THR A 218 5.40 16.56 24.45
C THR A 218 5.26 16.94 22.99
N ASN A 219 6.33 16.76 22.21
CA ASN A 219 6.37 17.03 20.78
C ASN A 219 6.10 15.78 19.89
N VAL A 220 5.70 14.65 20.50
CA VAL A 220 5.26 13.44 19.79
C VAL A 220 3.77 13.23 20.03
N HIS A 221 2.98 13.25 18.97
CA HIS A 221 1.52 13.20 19.02
C HIS A 221 0.98 11.91 18.41
N TYR A 222 0.57 10.96 19.23
CA TYR A 222 -0.07 9.75 18.75
C TYR A 222 -1.57 9.98 18.52
N LEU A 223 -2.01 9.86 17.27
CA LEU A 223 -3.37 10.15 16.84
C LEU A 223 -4.26 8.90 16.70
N GLY A 224 -3.68 7.71 16.89
CA GLY A 224 -4.39 6.46 16.64
C GLY A 224 -4.71 6.25 15.16
N TYR A 225 -5.64 5.33 14.89
CA TYR A 225 -6.17 5.15 13.54
C TYR A 225 -6.92 6.39 13.08
N GLN A 226 -6.63 6.83 11.86
CA GLN A 226 -7.29 7.95 11.21
C GLN A 226 -7.99 7.51 9.92
N SER A 227 -9.13 8.12 9.61
CA SER A 227 -9.80 7.92 8.33
C SER A 227 -8.95 8.47 7.17
N LYS A 228 -9.18 7.96 5.95
CA LYS A 228 -8.42 8.39 4.77
C LYS A 228 -8.44 9.91 4.56
N PRO A 229 -9.59 10.63 4.61
CA PRO A 229 -9.61 12.08 4.48
C PRO A 229 -8.79 12.78 5.57
N ASN A 230 -8.82 12.27 6.83
CA ASN A 230 -8.04 12.84 7.92
C ASN A 230 -6.54 12.64 7.70
N VAL A 231 -6.11 11.42 7.27
CA VAL A 231 -4.70 11.15 6.95
C VAL A 231 -4.20 12.10 5.86
N LEU A 232 -4.96 12.25 4.77
CA LEU A 232 -4.60 13.18 3.68
C LEU A 232 -4.50 14.63 4.16
N SER A 233 -5.41 15.08 5.03
CA SER A 233 -5.37 16.42 5.62
C SER A 233 -4.14 16.61 6.51
N LEU A 234 -3.79 15.60 7.31
CA LEU A 234 -2.60 15.63 8.16
C LEU A 234 -1.31 15.63 7.33
N ILE A 235 -1.23 14.82 6.27
CA ILE A 235 -0.09 14.82 5.33
C ILE A 235 0.03 16.19 4.66
N HIS A 236 -1.05 16.71 4.09
CA HIS A 236 -1.07 18.01 3.41
C HIS A 236 -0.69 19.19 4.31
N SER A 237 -0.96 19.10 5.62
CA SER A 237 -0.58 20.13 6.59
C SER A 237 0.85 19.98 7.14
N SER A 238 1.55 18.90 6.81
CA SER A 238 2.89 18.62 7.34
C SER A 238 4.02 19.09 6.41
N ASP A 239 5.16 19.44 6.99
CA ASP A 239 6.38 19.83 6.26
C ASP A 239 7.09 18.63 5.63
N LEU A 240 7.05 17.48 6.34
CA LEU A 240 7.66 16.22 5.93
C LEU A 240 6.72 15.04 6.21
N LEU A 241 6.61 14.14 5.25
CA LEU A 241 6.22 12.76 5.52
C LEU A 241 7.48 11.95 5.83
N ILE A 242 7.49 11.21 6.95
CA ILE A 242 8.58 10.32 7.34
C ILE A 242 8.12 8.87 7.14
N GLN A 243 8.85 8.11 6.32
CA GLN A 243 8.57 6.69 6.07
C GLN A 243 9.84 5.85 6.16
N PRO A 244 10.27 5.46 7.38
CA PRO A 244 11.51 4.71 7.60
C PRO A 244 11.32 3.20 7.43
N SER A 245 10.53 2.79 6.44
CA SER A 245 10.15 1.39 6.23
C SER A 245 11.39 0.52 5.95
N LEU A 246 11.35 -0.73 6.43
CA LEU A 246 12.36 -1.76 6.16
C LEU A 246 11.96 -2.61 4.93
N GLU A 247 10.66 -2.63 4.62
CA GLU A 247 10.11 -3.38 3.50
C GLU A 247 8.85 -2.70 2.96
N GLU A 248 8.77 -2.56 1.64
CA GLU A 248 7.60 -2.09 0.90
C GLU A 248 7.53 -2.82 -0.45
N GLY A 249 6.34 -3.13 -0.90
CA GLY A 249 6.15 -3.44 -2.32
C GLY A 249 6.11 -2.12 -3.12
N MET A 250 5.07 -1.35 -2.95
CA MET A 250 4.95 0.03 -3.45
C MET A 250 4.09 0.83 -2.47
N SER A 251 4.64 1.91 -1.92
CA SER A 251 3.97 2.65 -0.86
C SER A 251 2.89 3.60 -1.38
N SER A 252 1.63 3.32 -1.08
CA SER A 252 0.52 4.25 -1.35
C SER A 252 0.66 5.56 -0.58
N THR A 253 1.22 5.52 0.64
CA THR A 253 1.39 6.71 1.48
C THR A 253 2.36 7.71 0.86
N LEU A 254 3.38 7.23 0.13
CA LEU A 254 4.28 8.11 -0.62
C LEU A 254 3.55 8.79 -1.79
N LEU A 255 2.72 8.07 -2.52
CA LEU A 255 1.88 8.66 -3.58
C LEU A 255 0.92 9.71 -3.00
N GLU A 256 0.36 9.45 -1.81
CA GLU A 256 -0.48 10.39 -1.07
C GLU A 256 0.29 11.65 -0.70
N ALA A 257 1.53 11.51 -0.20
CA ALA A 257 2.37 12.65 0.13
C ALA A 257 2.75 13.48 -1.10
N MET A 258 3.09 12.83 -2.21
CA MET A 258 3.32 13.51 -3.48
C MET A 258 2.07 14.26 -3.95
N GLY A 259 0.89 13.61 -3.89
CA GLY A 259 -0.39 14.24 -4.24
C GLY A 259 -0.75 15.42 -3.33
N CYS A 260 -0.40 15.34 -2.06
CA CYS A 260 -0.56 16.44 -1.11
C CYS A 260 0.48 17.55 -1.27
N GLY A 261 1.51 17.38 -2.08
CA GLY A 261 2.61 18.35 -2.19
C GLY A 261 3.44 18.42 -0.92
N THR A 262 3.58 17.29 -0.20
CA THR A 262 4.37 17.18 1.04
C THR A 262 5.72 16.56 0.73
N CYS A 263 6.80 17.16 1.25
CA CYS A 263 8.14 16.62 1.08
C CYS A 263 8.29 15.25 1.75
N ILE A 264 9.02 14.34 1.11
CA ILE A 264 9.21 12.96 1.56
C ILE A 264 10.60 12.77 2.11
N LEU A 265 10.71 12.11 3.27
CA LEU A 265 11.92 11.56 3.83
C LEU A 265 11.68 10.07 4.13
N ALA A 266 12.33 9.19 3.40
CA ALA A 266 12.02 7.76 3.45
C ALA A 266 13.28 6.89 3.37
N SER A 267 13.16 5.60 3.69
CA SER A 267 14.25 4.63 3.55
C SER A 267 14.57 4.35 2.08
N ASN A 268 15.86 4.17 1.78
CA ASN A 268 16.35 3.75 0.47
C ASN A 268 16.20 2.24 0.30
N ILE A 269 14.99 1.80 0.02
CA ILE A 269 14.64 0.40 -0.29
C ILE A 269 13.91 0.34 -1.62
N GLU A 270 13.93 -0.82 -2.28
CA GLU A 270 13.47 -1.01 -3.65
C GLU A 270 12.06 -0.46 -3.90
N GLY A 271 11.05 -0.85 -3.13
CA GLY A 271 9.67 -0.36 -3.30
C GLY A 271 9.45 1.13 -2.98
N ILE A 272 10.46 1.83 -2.45
CA ILE A 272 10.46 3.29 -2.23
C ILE A 272 11.23 4.00 -3.33
N SER A 273 12.43 3.52 -3.68
CA SER A 273 13.29 4.13 -4.69
C SER A 273 12.72 4.03 -6.12
N GLU A 274 11.73 3.15 -6.34
CA GLU A 274 10.96 3.13 -7.59
C GLU A 274 10.03 4.36 -7.75
N ILE A 275 9.66 5.02 -6.64
CA ILE A 275 8.72 6.15 -6.62
C ILE A 275 9.45 7.46 -6.31
N VAL A 276 10.41 7.42 -5.38
CA VAL A 276 11.13 8.59 -4.87
C VAL A 276 12.52 8.64 -5.46
N GLU A 277 12.78 9.68 -6.26
CA GLU A 277 14.11 10.00 -6.75
C GLU A 277 14.82 10.88 -5.73
N ASN A 278 15.96 10.37 -5.20
CA ASN A 278 16.69 11.04 -4.12
C ASN A 278 17.12 12.45 -4.50
N GLU A 279 16.97 13.42 -3.58
CA GLU A 279 17.26 14.86 -3.72
C GLU A 279 16.44 15.59 -4.82
N LYS A 280 15.54 14.88 -5.53
CA LYS A 280 14.67 15.46 -6.57
C LYS A 280 13.21 15.46 -6.15
N THR A 281 12.63 14.32 -5.78
CA THR A 281 11.24 14.21 -5.33
C THR A 281 11.08 13.94 -3.83
N GLY A 282 12.19 13.66 -3.16
CA GLY A 282 12.28 13.42 -1.72
C GLY A 282 13.72 13.15 -1.33
N VAL A 283 13.95 12.79 -0.08
CA VAL A 283 15.26 12.39 0.43
C VAL A 283 15.19 10.94 0.89
N LEU A 284 16.19 10.15 0.48
CA LEU A 284 16.33 8.76 0.86
C LEU A 284 17.48 8.60 1.87
N VAL A 285 17.26 7.77 2.88
CA VAL A 285 18.23 7.42 3.92
C VAL A 285 18.37 5.90 4.02
N GLU A 286 19.50 5.44 4.55
CA GLU A 286 19.69 4.01 4.78
C GLU A 286 18.64 3.44 5.74
N PRO A 287 18.03 2.28 5.42
CA PRO A 287 17.05 1.65 6.29
C PRO A 287 17.69 1.29 7.65
N ASN A 288 16.87 1.35 8.70
CA ASN A 288 17.29 1.06 10.08
C ASN A 288 18.43 1.97 10.61
N ASN A 289 18.55 3.19 10.08
CA ASN A 289 19.54 4.20 10.49
C ASN A 289 18.85 5.43 11.11
N SER A 290 18.59 5.37 12.42
CA SER A 290 17.91 6.45 13.16
C SER A 290 18.74 7.72 13.23
N GLY A 291 20.08 7.61 13.25
CA GLY A 291 21.00 8.75 13.27
C GLY A 291 20.98 9.55 11.96
N GLU A 292 20.99 8.86 10.81
CA GLU A 292 20.89 9.52 9.52
C GLU A 292 19.49 10.12 9.32
N LEU A 293 18.44 9.40 9.71
CA LEU A 293 17.06 9.90 9.66
C LEU A 293 16.93 11.20 10.45
N LEU A 294 17.45 11.24 11.69
CA LEU A 294 17.47 12.45 12.52
C LEU A 294 18.27 13.58 11.83
N SER A 295 19.46 13.29 11.34
CA SER A 295 20.31 14.28 10.66
C SER A 295 19.58 14.93 9.47
N LYS A 296 18.87 14.11 8.65
CA LYS A 296 18.09 14.61 7.52
C LYS A 296 16.84 15.38 7.94
N ILE A 297 16.19 15.03 9.03
CA ILE A 297 15.10 15.83 9.62
C ILE A 297 15.61 17.23 9.98
N LEU A 298 16.73 17.28 10.73
CA LEU A 298 17.34 18.54 11.19
C LEU A 298 17.83 19.41 10.02
N GLU A 299 18.27 18.78 8.93
CA GLU A 299 18.65 19.47 7.70
C GLU A 299 17.44 20.04 6.95
N LEU A 300 16.38 19.23 6.77
CA LEU A 300 15.27 19.54 5.86
C LEU A 300 14.25 20.49 6.46
N LEU A 301 13.89 20.33 7.75
CA LEU A 301 12.81 21.12 8.34
C LEU A 301 13.02 22.63 8.28
N PRO A 302 14.22 23.19 8.52
CA PRO A 302 14.44 24.63 8.38
C PRO A 302 14.52 25.09 6.90
N LYS A 303 14.75 24.19 5.94
CA LYS A 303 14.97 24.54 4.50
C LYS A 303 13.68 24.48 3.68
N LYS A 304 12.76 25.42 3.89
CA LYS A 304 11.45 25.46 3.23
C LYS A 304 11.55 25.41 1.69
N GLU A 305 12.48 26.16 1.09
CA GLU A 305 12.66 26.21 -0.36
C GLU A 305 13.06 24.83 -0.92
N LYS A 306 13.98 24.11 -0.23
CA LYS A 306 14.41 22.78 -0.64
C LYS A 306 13.22 21.80 -0.59
N ARG A 307 12.44 21.80 0.52
CA ARG A 307 11.25 20.97 0.65
C ARG A 307 10.21 21.29 -0.42
N SER A 308 9.91 22.58 -0.66
CA SER A 308 8.93 23.01 -1.65
C SER A 308 9.31 22.62 -3.07
N ARG A 309 10.60 22.67 -3.41
CA ARG A 309 11.11 22.23 -4.72
C ARG A 309 10.84 20.73 -4.92
N MET A 310 11.25 19.89 -3.96
CA MET A 310 11.05 18.43 -4.04
C MET A 310 9.56 18.06 -4.07
N ALA A 311 8.75 18.69 -3.24
CA ALA A 311 7.30 18.50 -3.22
C ALA A 311 6.65 18.85 -4.56
N LYS A 312 7.10 19.93 -5.22
CA LYS A 312 6.62 20.35 -6.54
C LYS A 312 6.96 19.32 -7.63
N GLU A 313 8.16 18.76 -7.60
CA GLU A 313 8.54 17.65 -8.50
C GLU A 313 7.68 16.42 -8.24
N GLY A 314 7.44 16.05 -6.98
CA GLY A 314 6.54 14.96 -6.60
C GLY A 314 5.12 15.16 -7.15
N LEU A 315 4.57 16.37 -7.09
CA LEU A 315 3.27 16.73 -7.67
C LEU A 315 3.19 16.54 -9.20
N GLN A 316 4.30 16.61 -9.93
CA GLN A 316 4.31 16.31 -11.36
C GLN A 316 4.32 14.80 -11.61
N ILE A 317 5.17 14.08 -10.86
CA ILE A 317 5.34 12.63 -11.02
C ILE A 317 4.08 11.87 -10.61
N VAL A 318 3.39 12.27 -9.54
CA VAL A 318 2.21 11.54 -9.04
C VAL A 318 1.05 11.48 -10.03
N LYS A 319 0.99 12.37 -11.02
CA LYS A 319 -0.06 12.38 -12.05
C LYS A 319 -0.11 11.08 -12.86
N GLN A 320 1.03 10.42 -13.06
CA GLN A 320 1.08 9.12 -13.75
C GLN A 320 0.51 7.97 -12.92
N TYR A 321 0.33 8.18 -11.61
CA TYR A 321 -0.27 7.22 -10.67
C TYR A 321 -1.75 7.52 -10.37
N ASP A 322 -2.38 8.49 -11.06
CA ASP A 322 -3.82 8.72 -10.94
C ASP A 322 -4.61 7.52 -11.48
N TRP A 323 -5.75 7.20 -10.86
CA TRP A 323 -6.63 6.12 -11.32
C TRP A 323 -7.05 6.26 -12.78
N LYS A 324 -7.12 7.49 -13.32
CA LYS A 324 -7.40 7.73 -14.74
C LYS A 324 -6.30 7.21 -15.68
N VAL A 325 -5.08 7.07 -15.17
CA VAL A 325 -3.94 6.53 -15.92
C VAL A 325 -3.77 5.04 -15.61
N VAL A 326 -3.58 4.69 -14.34
CA VAL A 326 -3.34 3.30 -13.93
C VAL A 326 -4.53 2.39 -14.21
N GLY A 327 -5.76 2.89 -14.05
CA GLY A 327 -6.97 2.14 -14.38
C GLY A 327 -7.05 1.72 -15.84
N LYS A 328 -6.52 2.54 -16.76
CA LYS A 328 -6.44 2.18 -18.18
C LYS A 328 -5.50 1.00 -18.42
N LEU A 329 -4.38 0.89 -17.69
CA LEU A 329 -3.48 -0.26 -17.81
C LEU A 329 -4.18 -1.58 -17.46
N TYR A 330 -5.09 -1.56 -16.46
CA TYR A 330 -5.93 -2.71 -16.17
C TYR A 330 -6.94 -3.00 -17.28
N LEU A 331 -7.57 -1.96 -17.85
CA LEU A 331 -8.51 -2.14 -18.98
C LEU A 331 -7.82 -2.75 -20.18
N ASP A 332 -6.64 -2.28 -20.53
CA ASP A 332 -5.85 -2.81 -21.67
C ASP A 332 -5.59 -4.31 -21.49
N ILE A 333 -5.19 -4.76 -20.26
CA ILE A 333 -5.02 -6.18 -19.96
C ILE A 333 -6.35 -6.95 -20.12
N TYR A 334 -7.47 -6.39 -19.63
CA TYR A 334 -8.77 -7.05 -19.71
C TYR A 334 -9.22 -7.21 -21.14
N GLU A 335 -9.06 -6.18 -21.97
CA GLU A 335 -9.42 -6.21 -23.38
C GLU A 335 -8.54 -7.18 -24.17
N ASP A 336 -7.22 -7.17 -23.93
CA ASP A 336 -6.28 -8.08 -24.60
C ASP A 336 -6.58 -9.56 -24.28
N LEU A 337 -6.91 -9.86 -23.03
CA LEU A 337 -7.33 -11.21 -22.64
C LEU A 337 -8.62 -11.65 -23.32
N LEU A 338 -9.57 -10.75 -23.55
CA LEU A 338 -10.84 -11.09 -24.19
C LEU A 338 -10.74 -11.22 -25.71
N ARG A 339 -9.68 -10.68 -26.32
CA ARG A 339 -9.39 -10.86 -27.77
C ARG A 339 -8.73 -12.20 -28.10
N GLN A 340 -8.09 -12.83 -27.09
CA GLN A 340 -7.48 -14.18 -27.17
C GLN A 340 -8.53 -15.29 -26.99
#